data_22bb18bb133e42df5ffba749cf433d84
#
_entry.id   22bb18bb133e42df5ffba749cf433d84
#
_cell.length_a   1.000
_cell.length_b   1.000
_cell.length_c   1.000
_cell.angle_alpha   90.00
_cell.angle_beta   90.00
_cell.angle_gamma   90.00
#
_symmetry.space_group_name_H-M   'P 1'
#
loop_
_entity.id
_entity.type
_entity.pdbx_description
1 polymer ?
#
loop_
_entity_poly.entity_id
_entity_poly.type
_entity_poly.pdbx_seq_one_letter_code
_entity_poly.pdbx_strand_id
1 'polypeptide(L)'
;MNIAEIENERLQIDNELDGFSEFVVIRSYQNIRIVHRDSKKWQGIIDDMDNIILPLVYDKIELDDNEIRLFLKDENDQYFIGLANIENLQVVLPARFKALYPVEDLKMIWCLDVKNNWLLYDAEGNLHERLPQNCIPLDNSHFVCVLRKNNADDYSVECRSQKMEVSSRLLRSLALQSELPGRIVLSSHYYHVLVYTDLYGRILYSNTNLDALFNKK
;
A
#
# COMPACT_ATOMS: atom_id res chain seq x y z
N MET A 1 -5.12 7.86 -20.48
CA MET A 1 -4.76 6.41 -20.49
C MET A 1 -4.82 5.91 -19.06
N ASN A 2 -5.39 4.75 -18.79
CA ASN A 2 -5.36 4.21 -17.43
C ASN A 2 -4.01 3.51 -17.16
N ILE A 3 -3.66 3.30 -15.88
CA ILE A 3 -2.34 2.78 -15.51
C ILE A 3 -2.05 1.39 -16.06
N ALA A 4 -3.07 0.53 -16.23
CA ALA A 4 -2.90 -0.80 -16.80
C ALA A 4 -2.65 -0.75 -18.34
N GLU A 5 -3.20 0.24 -19.02
CA GLU A 5 -2.91 0.48 -20.45
C GLU A 5 -1.46 0.93 -20.63
N ILE A 6 -0.97 1.81 -19.74
CA ILE A 6 0.43 2.26 -19.74
C ILE A 6 1.38 1.09 -19.51
N GLU A 7 1.11 0.23 -18.52
CA GLU A 7 1.91 -0.96 -18.25
C GLU A 7 1.96 -1.90 -19.46
N ASN A 8 0.81 -2.19 -20.07
CA ASN A 8 0.73 -3.06 -21.25
C ASN A 8 1.47 -2.48 -22.47
N GLU A 9 1.33 -1.17 -22.74
CA GLU A 9 2.05 -0.51 -23.82
C GLU A 9 3.57 -0.60 -23.61
N ARG A 10 4.05 -0.35 -22.40
CA ARG A 10 5.48 -0.45 -22.07
C ARG A 10 6.00 -1.88 -22.18
N LEU A 11 5.20 -2.88 -21.78
CA LEU A 11 5.54 -4.31 -21.95
C LEU A 11 5.69 -4.67 -23.43
N GLN A 12 4.81 -4.18 -24.29
CA GLN A 12 4.92 -4.42 -25.71
C GLN A 12 6.20 -3.79 -26.27
N ILE A 13 6.51 -2.54 -25.92
CA ILE A 13 7.72 -1.84 -26.36
C ILE A 13 8.98 -2.56 -25.83
N ASP A 14 9.01 -3.00 -24.56
CA ASP A 14 10.17 -3.72 -24.00
C ASP A 14 10.43 -5.03 -24.73
N ASN A 15 9.40 -5.79 -25.07
CA ASN A 15 9.50 -7.02 -25.85
C ASN A 15 10.02 -6.77 -27.28
N GLU A 16 9.65 -5.65 -27.92
CA GLU A 16 10.13 -5.27 -29.26
C GLU A 16 11.61 -4.85 -29.24
N LEU A 17 12.09 -4.32 -28.09
CA LEU A 17 13.48 -3.89 -27.90
C LEU A 17 14.41 -5.03 -27.45
N ASP A 18 13.87 -6.21 -27.16
CA ASP A 18 14.67 -7.32 -26.67
C ASP A 18 15.76 -7.71 -27.68
N GLY A 19 17.02 -7.72 -27.19
CA GLY A 19 18.20 -7.98 -28.00
C GLY A 19 18.82 -6.78 -28.75
N PHE A 20 18.23 -5.58 -28.70
CA PHE A 20 18.73 -4.41 -29.43
C PHE A 20 19.38 -3.30 -28.59
N SER A 21 19.33 -3.38 -27.28
CA SER A 21 19.89 -2.33 -26.41
C SER A 21 20.58 -2.92 -25.20
N GLU A 22 21.71 -2.31 -24.81
CA GLU A 22 22.46 -2.69 -23.62
C GLU A 22 21.70 -2.28 -22.35
N PHE A 23 21.89 -3.05 -21.26
CA PHE A 23 21.40 -2.70 -19.96
C PHE A 23 22.36 -1.75 -19.25
N VAL A 24 21.79 -0.70 -18.66
CA VAL A 24 22.51 0.22 -17.78
C VAL A 24 22.13 -0.10 -16.35
N VAL A 25 23.10 -0.51 -15.54
CA VAL A 25 22.88 -0.90 -14.14
C VAL A 25 22.72 0.35 -13.29
N ILE A 26 21.58 0.44 -12.57
CA ILE A 26 21.29 1.51 -11.60
C ILE A 26 21.76 1.08 -10.21
N ARG A 27 21.44 -0.15 -9.80
CA ARG A 27 21.75 -0.70 -8.48
C ARG A 27 21.87 -2.22 -8.54
N SER A 28 22.79 -2.75 -7.76
CA SER A 28 22.94 -4.21 -7.55
C SER A 28 22.58 -4.57 -6.12
N TYR A 29 21.91 -5.70 -5.94
CA TYR A 29 21.56 -6.26 -4.64
C TYR A 29 21.60 -7.79 -4.73
N GLN A 30 22.51 -8.42 -3.96
CA GLN A 30 22.75 -9.85 -4.04
C GLN A 30 23.00 -10.31 -5.49
N ASN A 31 22.15 -11.19 -6.02
CA ASN A 31 22.21 -11.78 -7.36
C ASN A 31 21.25 -11.11 -8.38
N ILE A 32 20.73 -9.92 -8.04
CA ILE A 32 19.85 -9.16 -8.94
C ILE A 32 20.38 -7.76 -9.19
N ARG A 33 20.02 -7.19 -10.33
CA ARG A 33 20.37 -5.83 -10.73
C ARG A 33 19.11 -5.10 -11.18
N ILE A 34 18.91 -3.89 -10.65
CA ILE A 34 17.95 -2.94 -11.20
C ILE A 34 18.62 -2.27 -12.38
N VAL A 35 17.97 -2.33 -13.52
CA VAL A 35 18.51 -1.83 -14.78
C VAL A 35 17.47 -1.02 -15.54
N HIS A 36 17.94 -0.21 -16.51
CA HIS A 36 17.13 0.32 -17.59
C HIS A 36 17.85 0.05 -18.92
N ARG A 37 17.15 0.15 -20.05
CA ARG A 37 17.81 0.17 -21.35
C ARG A 37 18.34 1.57 -21.64
N ASP A 38 19.42 1.68 -22.38
CA ASP A 38 20.01 2.98 -22.74
C ASP A 38 19.00 3.88 -23.49
N SER A 39 18.16 3.28 -24.35
CA SER A 39 17.13 3.97 -25.13
C SER A 39 15.88 4.38 -24.34
N LYS A 40 15.63 3.81 -23.17
CA LYS A 40 14.46 4.04 -22.30
C LYS A 40 14.87 4.05 -20.83
N LYS A 41 14.29 4.98 -20.07
CA LYS A 41 14.61 5.11 -18.62
C LYS A 41 13.73 4.23 -17.73
N TRP A 42 12.90 3.36 -18.31
CA TRP A 42 12.09 2.45 -17.52
C TRP A 42 12.94 1.36 -16.89
N GLN A 43 12.68 1.10 -15.64
CA GLN A 43 13.45 0.16 -14.83
C GLN A 43 12.81 -1.22 -14.83
N GLY A 44 13.64 -2.22 -14.74
CA GLY A 44 13.30 -3.62 -14.50
C GLY A 44 14.35 -4.29 -13.65
N ILE A 45 14.20 -5.58 -13.44
CA ILE A 45 15.16 -6.40 -12.70
C ILE A 45 15.65 -7.53 -13.59
N ILE A 46 16.98 -7.71 -13.62
CA ILE A 46 17.66 -8.83 -14.26
C ILE A 46 18.47 -9.62 -13.24
N ASP A 47 18.75 -10.89 -13.55
CA ASP A 47 19.69 -11.72 -12.78
C ASP A 47 21.15 -11.50 -13.20
N ASP A 48 22.06 -12.29 -12.62
CA ASP A 48 23.50 -12.23 -12.95
C ASP A 48 23.82 -12.71 -14.37
N MET A 49 22.91 -13.41 -15.04
CA MET A 49 23.05 -13.91 -16.40
C MET A 49 22.33 -13.04 -17.44
N ASP A 50 21.89 -11.84 -17.05
CA ASP A 50 21.11 -10.89 -17.88
C ASP A 50 19.70 -11.36 -18.24
N ASN A 51 19.15 -12.39 -17.58
CA ASN A 51 17.76 -12.76 -17.79
C ASN A 51 16.83 -11.74 -17.11
N ILE A 52 15.80 -11.29 -17.84
CA ILE A 52 14.79 -10.38 -17.30
C ILE A 52 13.89 -11.16 -16.34
N ILE A 53 13.86 -10.72 -15.08
CA ILE A 53 13.01 -11.27 -14.02
C ILE A 53 11.75 -10.41 -13.85
N LEU A 54 11.93 -9.08 -13.76
CA LEU A 54 10.83 -8.13 -13.83
C LEU A 54 11.01 -7.25 -15.07
N PRO A 55 9.94 -7.05 -15.86
CA PRO A 55 10.04 -6.34 -17.13
C PRO A 55 10.45 -4.87 -16.93
N LEU A 56 11.07 -4.28 -17.94
CA LEU A 56 11.54 -2.90 -17.91
C LEU A 56 10.42 -1.93 -18.25
N VAL A 57 9.45 -1.82 -17.38
CA VAL A 57 8.24 -1.01 -17.56
C VAL A 57 8.02 0.04 -16.47
N TYR A 58 8.73 -0.07 -15.35
CA TYR A 58 8.52 0.76 -14.17
C TYR A 58 9.30 2.07 -14.26
N ASP A 59 8.71 3.18 -13.80
CA ASP A 59 9.42 4.46 -13.70
C ASP A 59 10.46 4.45 -12.60
N LYS A 60 10.22 3.65 -11.55
CA LYS A 60 11.13 3.48 -10.43
C LYS A 60 10.91 2.12 -9.75
N ILE A 61 12.01 1.52 -9.30
CA ILE A 61 12.02 0.34 -8.44
C ILE A 61 12.81 0.67 -7.18
N GLU A 62 12.23 0.43 -6.02
CA GLU A 62 12.88 0.55 -4.72
C GLU A 62 13.00 -0.82 -4.07
N LEU A 63 14.19 -1.12 -3.56
CA LEU A 63 14.45 -2.30 -2.75
C LEU A 63 14.48 -1.89 -1.29
N ASP A 64 13.63 -2.50 -0.50
CA ASP A 64 13.65 -2.47 0.95
C ASP A 64 14.03 -3.86 1.48
N ASP A 65 14.32 -4.01 2.78
CA ASP A 65 14.85 -5.26 3.36
C ASP A 65 13.94 -6.47 3.10
N ASN A 66 12.63 -6.27 2.99
CA ASN A 66 11.64 -7.33 2.88
C ASN A 66 10.77 -7.28 1.62
N GLU A 67 10.80 -6.20 0.85
CA GLU A 67 9.91 -6.01 -0.29
C GLU A 67 10.53 -5.20 -1.42
N ILE A 68 10.00 -5.37 -2.62
CA ILE A 68 10.32 -4.57 -3.80
C ILE A 68 9.12 -3.70 -4.11
N ARG A 69 9.29 -2.37 -4.06
CA ARG A 69 8.25 -1.42 -4.46
C ARG A 69 8.41 -1.05 -5.93
N LEU A 70 7.33 -1.21 -6.66
CA LEU A 70 7.23 -0.95 -8.09
C LEU A 70 6.42 0.33 -8.31
N PHE A 71 6.95 1.28 -9.08
CA PHE A 71 6.30 2.56 -9.32
C PHE A 71 6.04 2.76 -10.81
N LEU A 72 4.80 3.07 -11.15
CA LEU A 72 4.40 3.53 -12.48
C LEU A 72 3.81 4.94 -12.38
N LYS A 73 4.11 5.78 -13.35
CA LYS A 73 3.50 7.09 -13.52
C LYS A 73 2.40 7.05 -14.57
N ASP A 74 1.31 7.75 -14.31
CA ASP A 74 0.32 8.08 -15.33
C ASP A 74 0.73 9.31 -16.16
N GLU A 75 -0.12 9.69 -17.11
CA GLU A 75 0.07 10.86 -17.97
C GLU A 75 0.04 12.21 -17.22
N ASN A 76 -0.38 12.23 -15.96
CA ASN A 76 -0.38 13.40 -15.08
C ASN A 76 0.80 13.40 -14.11
N ASP A 77 1.83 12.55 -14.34
CA ASP A 77 2.96 12.36 -13.43
C ASP A 77 2.59 11.84 -12.03
N GLN A 78 1.38 11.30 -11.84
CA GLN A 78 0.97 10.67 -10.59
C GLN A 78 1.57 9.27 -10.50
N TYR A 79 2.26 8.98 -9.39
CA TYR A 79 2.78 7.64 -9.12
C TYR A 79 1.70 6.69 -8.61
N PHE A 80 1.78 5.46 -9.12
CA PHE A 80 1.05 4.31 -8.63
C PHE A 80 2.05 3.26 -8.15
N ILE A 81 1.72 2.58 -7.06
CA ILE A 81 2.63 1.70 -6.33
C ILE A 81 2.13 0.27 -6.47
N GLY A 82 3.06 -0.65 -6.68
CA GLY A 82 2.88 -2.09 -6.59
C GLY A 82 3.95 -2.71 -5.71
N LEU A 83 3.84 -3.99 -5.47
CA LEU A 83 4.78 -4.77 -4.67
C LEU A 83 5.21 -6.04 -5.40
N ALA A 84 6.47 -6.40 -5.26
CA ALA A 84 6.96 -7.73 -5.57
C ALA A 84 7.68 -8.31 -4.34
N ASN A 85 7.62 -9.63 -4.22
CA ASN A 85 8.30 -10.34 -3.16
C ASN A 85 9.80 -10.40 -3.46
N ILE A 86 10.65 -10.08 -2.47
CA ILE A 86 12.10 -10.02 -2.66
C ILE A 86 12.74 -11.42 -2.77
N GLU A 87 12.13 -12.46 -2.20
CA GLU A 87 12.69 -13.81 -2.20
C GLU A 87 12.51 -14.54 -3.53
N ASN A 88 11.32 -14.39 -4.14
CA ASN A 88 10.97 -15.09 -5.39
C ASN A 88 10.78 -14.15 -6.59
N LEU A 89 10.88 -12.84 -6.39
CA LEU A 89 10.80 -11.78 -7.39
C LEU A 89 9.46 -11.75 -8.17
N GLN A 90 8.41 -12.37 -7.61
CA GLN A 90 7.06 -12.34 -8.20
C GLN A 90 6.31 -11.09 -7.79
N VAL A 91 5.58 -10.51 -8.75
CA VAL A 91 4.68 -9.40 -8.48
C VAL A 91 3.51 -9.90 -7.63
N VAL A 92 3.41 -9.37 -6.41
CA VAL A 92 2.31 -9.66 -5.47
C VAL A 92 1.15 -8.71 -5.71
N LEU A 93 1.45 -7.42 -5.86
CA LEU A 93 0.47 -6.38 -6.17
C LEU A 93 0.95 -5.57 -7.38
N PRO A 94 0.17 -5.49 -8.46
CA PRO A 94 0.55 -4.68 -9.63
C PRO A 94 0.62 -3.18 -9.26
N ALA A 95 1.42 -2.41 -9.98
CA ALA A 95 1.65 -0.98 -9.74
C ALA A 95 0.44 -0.12 -10.16
N ARG A 96 -0.66 -0.22 -9.42
CA ARG A 96 -1.93 0.47 -9.69
C ARG A 96 -2.61 1.11 -8.48
N PHE A 97 -1.93 1.11 -7.34
CA PHE A 97 -2.48 1.68 -6.10
C PHE A 97 -1.88 3.06 -5.83
N LYS A 98 -2.69 3.99 -5.34
CA LYS A 98 -2.26 5.34 -4.96
C LYS A 98 -1.46 5.36 -3.66
N ALA A 99 -1.73 4.39 -2.78
CA ALA A 99 -1.05 4.25 -1.50
C ALA A 99 -1.09 2.80 -1.02
N LEU A 100 -0.07 2.41 -0.26
CA LEU A 100 0.07 1.11 0.39
C LEU A 100 0.46 1.35 1.85
N TYR A 101 -0.24 0.68 2.79
CA TYR A 101 0.06 0.73 4.23
C TYR A 101 0.11 -0.69 4.81
N PRO A 102 1.29 -1.16 5.22
CA PRO A 102 1.43 -2.49 5.81
C PRO A 102 0.80 -2.55 7.20
N VAL A 103 0.20 -3.70 7.52
CA VAL A 103 -0.16 -4.14 8.87
C VAL A 103 0.79 -5.31 9.17
N GLU A 104 2.00 -4.98 9.64
CA GLU A 104 3.18 -5.86 9.64
C GLU A 104 2.96 -7.19 10.33
N ASP A 105 2.46 -7.20 11.56
CA ASP A 105 2.26 -8.42 12.35
C ASP A 105 1.21 -9.37 11.75
N LEU A 106 0.28 -8.84 10.98
CA LEU A 106 -0.74 -9.62 10.30
C LEU A 106 -0.35 -10.03 8.88
N LYS A 107 0.78 -9.51 8.37
CA LYS A 107 1.22 -9.68 6.99
C LYS A 107 0.12 -9.28 5.99
N MET A 108 -0.56 -8.18 6.29
CA MET A 108 -1.62 -7.61 5.46
C MET A 108 -1.24 -6.20 5.00
N ILE A 109 -1.87 -5.75 3.92
CA ILE A 109 -1.55 -4.47 3.30
C ILE A 109 -2.85 -3.76 2.92
N TRP A 110 -3.06 -2.55 3.45
CA TRP A 110 -4.07 -1.64 2.95
C TRP A 110 -3.61 -0.99 1.66
N CYS A 111 -4.44 -1.08 0.63
CA CYS A 111 -4.20 -0.52 -0.69
C CYS A 111 -5.30 0.47 -1.05
N LEU A 112 -4.94 1.68 -1.46
CA LEU A 112 -5.88 2.67 -1.99
C LEU A 112 -5.92 2.57 -3.51
N ASP A 113 -7.05 2.17 -4.09
CA ASP A 113 -7.21 2.05 -5.54
C ASP A 113 -7.43 3.42 -6.23
N VAL A 114 -7.45 3.42 -7.56
CA VAL A 114 -7.68 4.62 -8.39
C VAL A 114 -9.04 5.28 -8.16
N LYS A 115 -10.03 4.52 -7.68
CA LYS A 115 -11.39 4.98 -7.36
C LYS A 115 -11.55 5.43 -5.91
N ASN A 116 -10.44 5.55 -5.17
CA ASN A 116 -10.38 5.87 -3.75
C ASN A 116 -11.08 4.84 -2.85
N ASN A 117 -11.11 3.57 -3.24
CA ASN A 117 -11.54 2.50 -2.35
C ASN A 117 -10.34 1.92 -1.59
N TRP A 118 -10.51 1.69 -0.31
CA TRP A 118 -9.54 0.94 0.48
C TRP A 118 -9.81 -0.56 0.37
N LEU A 119 -8.76 -1.29 0.05
CA LEU A 119 -8.73 -2.74 -0.15
C LEU A 119 -7.68 -3.32 0.78
N LEU A 120 -7.99 -4.43 1.45
CA LEU A 120 -7.06 -5.15 2.30
C LEU A 120 -6.61 -6.43 1.58
N TYR A 121 -5.32 -6.57 1.37
CA TYR A 121 -4.68 -7.74 0.77
C TYR A 121 -3.81 -8.46 1.79
N ASP A 122 -3.59 -9.77 1.60
CA ASP A 122 -2.53 -10.51 2.30
C ASP A 122 -1.17 -10.38 1.58
N ALA A 123 -0.14 -11.00 2.17
CA ALA A 123 1.21 -11.00 1.61
C ALA A 123 1.33 -11.80 0.29
N GLU A 124 0.36 -12.63 -0.03
CA GLU A 124 0.26 -13.41 -1.28
C GLU A 124 -0.50 -12.66 -2.37
N GLY A 125 -1.06 -11.47 -2.06
CA GLY A 125 -1.83 -10.65 -2.99
C GLY A 125 -3.29 -11.05 -3.14
N ASN A 126 -3.84 -11.85 -2.23
CA ASN A 126 -5.27 -12.18 -2.21
C ASN A 126 -6.06 -11.05 -1.53
N LEU A 127 -7.16 -10.65 -2.16
CA LEU A 127 -8.06 -9.65 -1.60
C LEU A 127 -8.90 -10.25 -0.46
N HIS A 128 -8.75 -9.71 0.76
CA HIS A 128 -9.54 -10.10 1.92
C HIS A 128 -10.77 -9.24 2.11
N GLU A 129 -10.65 -7.93 1.97
CA GLU A 129 -11.74 -7.01 2.21
C GLU A 129 -11.69 -5.78 1.31
N ARG A 130 -12.87 -5.26 1.00
CA ARG A 130 -13.06 -3.89 0.50
C ARG A 130 -13.76 -3.09 1.58
N LEU A 131 -13.13 -2.03 2.07
CA LEU A 131 -13.78 -1.17 3.05
C LEU A 131 -14.99 -0.45 2.47
N PRO A 132 -16.09 -0.35 3.23
CA PRO A 132 -17.19 0.54 2.92
C PRO A 132 -16.74 2.00 2.81
N GLN A 133 -17.43 2.82 2.02
CA GLN A 133 -17.09 4.24 1.81
C GLN A 133 -17.15 5.09 3.10
N ASN A 134 -17.86 4.62 4.12
CA ASN A 134 -17.94 5.23 5.44
C ASN A 134 -16.84 4.75 6.40
N CYS A 135 -15.79 4.10 5.88
CA CYS A 135 -14.66 3.63 6.65
C CYS A 135 -13.34 4.08 6.03
N ILE A 136 -12.35 4.41 6.88
CA ILE A 136 -10.97 4.65 6.49
C ILE A 136 -10.03 3.85 7.39
N PRO A 137 -8.92 3.31 6.87
CA PRO A 137 -7.94 2.60 7.68
C PRO A 137 -7.16 3.58 8.56
N LEU A 138 -6.79 3.09 9.74
CA LEU A 138 -5.87 3.75 10.65
C LEU A 138 -4.58 2.95 10.72
N ASP A 139 -3.46 3.64 10.86
CA ASP A 139 -2.13 3.05 10.91
C ASP A 139 -1.96 2.28 12.22
N ASN A 140 -1.67 0.99 12.12
CA ASN A 140 -1.31 0.16 13.24
C ASN A 140 -0.58 -1.09 12.74
N SER A 141 0.58 -1.41 13.35
CA SER A 141 1.40 -2.57 12.94
C SER A 141 0.80 -3.90 13.39
N HIS A 142 0.00 -3.92 14.46
CA HIS A 142 -0.43 -5.15 15.13
C HIS A 142 -1.86 -5.56 14.80
N PHE A 143 -2.73 -4.59 14.45
CA PHE A 143 -4.16 -4.83 14.25
C PHE A 143 -4.68 -4.07 13.03
N VAL A 144 -5.69 -4.63 12.39
CA VAL A 144 -6.47 -3.90 11.39
C VAL A 144 -7.40 -2.94 12.12
N CYS A 145 -7.05 -1.65 12.11
CA CYS A 145 -7.84 -0.58 12.74
C CYS A 145 -8.53 0.27 11.68
N VAL A 146 -9.79 0.62 11.95
CA VAL A 146 -10.64 1.37 11.02
C VAL A 146 -11.41 2.45 11.76
N LEU A 147 -11.38 3.68 11.24
CA LEU A 147 -12.29 4.73 11.64
C LEU A 147 -13.57 4.61 10.80
N ARG A 148 -14.72 4.50 11.47
CA ARG A 148 -16.05 4.38 10.85
C ARG A 148 -16.90 5.60 11.14
N LYS A 149 -17.56 6.12 10.12
CA LYS A 149 -18.67 7.06 10.24
C LYS A 149 -19.97 6.27 10.39
N ASN A 150 -20.58 6.32 11.57
CA ASN A 150 -21.84 5.61 11.85
C ASN A 150 -23.05 6.40 11.34
N ASN A 151 -23.12 7.70 11.69
CA ASN A 151 -24.16 8.66 11.30
C ASN A 151 -23.53 10.04 11.06
N ALA A 152 -24.33 11.08 10.89
CA ALA A 152 -23.89 12.43 10.52
C ALA A 152 -22.78 12.97 11.43
N ASP A 153 -22.87 12.78 12.75
CA ASP A 153 -21.92 13.30 13.74
C ASP A 153 -21.40 12.19 14.69
N ASP A 154 -21.56 10.90 14.30
CA ASP A 154 -21.16 9.76 15.13
C ASP A 154 -20.08 8.95 14.44
N TYR A 155 -18.94 8.83 15.13
CA TYR A 155 -17.75 8.13 14.67
C TYR A 155 -17.24 7.15 15.71
N SER A 156 -16.71 6.03 15.25
CA SER A 156 -16.09 5.04 16.10
C SER A 156 -14.84 4.45 15.50
N VAL A 157 -13.94 3.96 16.33
CA VAL A 157 -12.82 3.13 15.92
C VAL A 157 -13.16 1.67 16.18
N GLU A 158 -12.93 0.85 15.19
CA GLU A 158 -13.04 -0.61 15.25
C GLU A 158 -11.66 -1.22 15.07
N CYS A 159 -11.32 -2.23 15.90
CA CYS A 159 -10.18 -3.11 15.67
C CYS A 159 -10.67 -4.50 15.30
N ARG A 160 -10.00 -5.11 14.33
CA ARG A 160 -10.39 -6.39 13.75
C ARG A 160 -9.29 -7.43 13.94
N SER A 161 -9.70 -8.66 14.17
CA SER A 161 -8.82 -9.83 14.23
C SER A 161 -8.33 -10.22 12.82
N GLN A 162 -7.42 -11.20 12.74
CA GLN A 162 -7.03 -11.83 11.47
C GLN A 162 -8.23 -12.40 10.67
N LYS A 163 -9.31 -12.79 11.38
CA LYS A 163 -10.57 -13.25 10.74
C LYS A 163 -11.50 -12.12 10.35
N MET A 164 -11.05 -10.87 10.45
CA MET A 164 -11.80 -9.65 10.16
C MET A 164 -13.02 -9.42 11.05
N GLU A 165 -13.11 -10.11 12.19
CA GLU A 165 -14.15 -9.91 13.20
C GLU A 165 -13.81 -8.71 14.09
N VAL A 166 -14.78 -7.81 14.27
CA VAL A 166 -14.65 -6.67 15.19
C VAL A 166 -14.50 -7.18 16.62
N SER A 167 -13.48 -6.71 17.34
CA SER A 167 -13.18 -7.15 18.70
C SER A 167 -12.84 -5.99 19.62
N SER A 168 -13.71 -5.76 20.62
CA SER A 168 -13.44 -4.81 21.72
C SER A 168 -12.24 -5.22 22.58
N ARG A 169 -11.86 -6.51 22.58
CA ARG A 169 -10.67 -6.99 23.30
C ARG A 169 -9.40 -6.44 22.68
N LEU A 170 -9.35 -6.33 21.33
CA LEU A 170 -8.20 -5.76 20.63
C LEU A 170 -8.04 -4.27 20.95
N LEU A 171 -9.13 -3.50 20.98
CA LEU A 171 -9.09 -2.09 21.41
C LEU A 171 -8.51 -1.94 22.82
N ARG A 172 -8.92 -2.82 23.76
CA ARG A 172 -8.37 -2.82 25.12
C ARG A 172 -6.88 -3.18 25.16
N SER A 173 -6.43 -4.07 24.28
CA SER A 173 -5.01 -4.42 24.16
C SER A 173 -4.18 -3.22 23.67
N LEU A 174 -4.68 -2.44 22.71
CA LEU A 174 -4.05 -1.19 22.30
C LEU A 174 -3.97 -0.17 23.42
N ALA A 175 -5.02 -0.07 24.26
CA ALA A 175 -5.02 0.85 25.40
C ALA A 175 -3.97 0.50 26.45
N LEU A 176 -3.62 -0.78 26.63
CA LEU A 176 -2.56 -1.22 27.54
C LEU A 176 -1.15 -0.85 27.02
N GLN A 177 -1.00 -0.67 25.71
CA GLN A 177 0.25 -0.24 25.08
C GLN A 177 0.36 1.29 24.98
N SER A 178 -0.74 2.01 25.24
CA SER A 178 -0.77 3.47 25.17
C SER A 178 -0.11 4.10 26.38
N GLU A 179 0.67 5.17 26.18
CA GLU A 179 1.23 6.01 27.24
C GLU A 179 0.16 6.77 28.05
N LEU A 180 -1.06 6.85 27.52
CA LEU A 180 -2.18 7.56 28.15
C LEU A 180 -3.17 6.55 28.76
N PRO A 181 -3.28 6.48 30.10
CA PRO A 181 -4.17 5.53 30.74
C PRO A 181 -5.64 5.67 30.28
N GLY A 182 -6.22 4.56 29.83
CA GLY A 182 -7.62 4.48 29.40
C GLY A 182 -7.94 5.19 28.08
N ARG A 183 -6.93 5.60 27.31
CA ARG A 183 -7.10 6.23 26.00
C ARG A 183 -6.28 5.51 24.96
N ILE A 184 -6.77 5.49 23.74
CA ILE A 184 -6.08 4.93 22.56
C ILE A 184 -5.85 6.07 21.59
N VAL A 185 -4.61 6.17 21.10
CA VAL A 185 -4.22 7.15 20.09
C VAL A 185 -3.94 6.40 18.80
N LEU A 186 -4.62 6.78 17.72
CA LEU A 186 -4.44 6.21 16.40
C LEU A 186 -4.33 7.34 15.38
N SER A 187 -3.57 7.10 14.32
CA SER A 187 -3.34 8.06 13.24
C SER A 187 -3.69 7.46 11.89
N SER A 188 -3.80 8.30 10.89
CA SER A 188 -3.67 7.92 9.50
C SER A 188 -2.76 8.92 8.80
N HIS A 189 -1.63 8.46 8.32
CA HIS A 189 -0.67 9.31 7.62
C HIS A 189 -1.24 9.83 6.30
N TYR A 190 -1.99 9.01 5.59
CA TYR A 190 -2.60 9.41 4.31
C TYR A 190 -3.60 10.56 4.47
N TYR A 191 -4.43 10.53 5.52
CA TYR A 191 -5.43 11.56 5.77
C TYR A 191 -4.97 12.66 6.71
N HIS A 192 -3.75 12.56 7.26
CA HIS A 192 -3.20 13.47 8.27
C HIS A 192 -4.14 13.64 9.47
N VAL A 193 -4.78 12.54 9.88
CA VAL A 193 -5.70 12.50 11.01
C VAL A 193 -5.06 11.83 12.21
N LEU A 194 -5.32 12.41 13.39
CA LEU A 194 -5.02 11.84 14.69
C LEU A 194 -6.31 11.77 15.48
N VAL A 195 -6.66 10.59 16.00
CA VAL A 195 -7.85 10.36 16.80
C VAL A 195 -7.49 9.80 18.18
N TYR A 196 -8.17 10.32 19.21
CA TYR A 196 -8.13 9.78 20.56
C TYR A 196 -9.47 9.11 20.84
N THR A 197 -9.44 7.87 21.32
CA THR A 197 -10.66 7.11 21.63
C THR A 197 -10.67 6.62 23.06
N ASP A 198 -11.86 6.30 23.57
CA ASP A 198 -12.01 5.51 24.78
C ASP A 198 -11.77 4.01 24.49
N LEU A 199 -11.87 3.18 25.54
CA LEU A 199 -11.70 1.72 25.46
C LEU A 199 -12.78 1.01 24.63
N TYR A 200 -13.82 1.72 24.23
CA TYR A 200 -14.93 1.23 23.43
C TYR A 200 -14.88 1.75 21.98
N GLY A 201 -13.82 2.51 21.63
CA GLY A 201 -13.63 3.07 20.30
C GLY A 201 -14.43 4.33 20.03
N ARG A 202 -15.09 4.95 21.05
CA ARG A 202 -15.75 6.25 20.86
C ARG A 202 -14.71 7.34 20.74
N ILE A 203 -14.90 8.24 19.78
CA ILE A 203 -13.97 9.35 19.56
C ILE A 203 -14.12 10.37 20.70
N LEU A 204 -13.01 10.64 21.37
CA LEU A 204 -12.90 11.67 22.41
C LEU A 204 -12.36 12.98 21.85
N TYR A 205 -11.49 12.89 20.84
CA TYR A 205 -10.85 14.02 20.18
C TYR A 205 -10.36 13.63 18.79
N SER A 206 -10.37 14.58 17.87
CA SER A 206 -9.66 14.49 16.59
C SER A 206 -8.99 15.83 16.29
N ASN A 207 -7.80 15.78 15.68
CA ASN A 207 -7.08 16.97 15.25
C ASN A 207 -7.67 17.64 13.99
N THR A 208 -8.67 17.03 13.38
CA THR A 208 -9.34 17.53 12.16
C THR A 208 -10.85 17.28 12.23
N ASN A 209 -11.58 18.00 11.37
CA ASN A 209 -13.00 17.74 11.18
C ASN A 209 -13.18 16.40 10.46
N LEU A 210 -13.74 15.40 11.15
CA LEU A 210 -13.93 14.06 10.61
C LEU A 210 -14.90 14.04 9.42
N ASP A 211 -15.92 14.91 9.40
CA ASP A 211 -16.85 15.01 8.25
C ASP A 211 -16.12 15.35 6.96
N ALA A 212 -15.12 16.20 7.03
CA ALA A 212 -14.32 16.57 5.87
C ALA A 212 -13.54 15.41 5.25
N LEU A 213 -13.19 14.36 6.04
CA LEU A 213 -12.50 13.17 5.56
C LEU A 213 -13.40 12.29 4.69
N PHE A 214 -14.67 12.15 5.07
CA PHE A 214 -15.63 11.29 4.40
C PHE A 214 -16.36 11.97 3.22
N ASN A 215 -16.28 13.31 3.14
CA ASN A 215 -16.87 14.10 2.06
C ASN A 215 -15.89 14.45 0.93
N LYS A 216 -14.61 14.13 1.05
CA LYS A 216 -13.63 14.24 -0.06
C LYS A 216 -13.85 13.07 -1.02
N LYS A 217 -14.70 13.26 -2.00
CA LYS A 217 -14.86 12.35 -3.15
C LYS A 217 -14.00 12.82 -4.32
#